data_e98a3c1d2c5820da38a5061ccee447d0
#
_entry.id   e98a3c1d2c5820da38a5061ccee447d0
#
_cell.length_a   1.000
_cell.length_b   1.000
_cell.length_c   1.000
_cell.angle_alpha   90.00
_cell.angle_beta   90.00
_cell.angle_gamma   90.00
#
_symmetry.space_group_name_H-M   'P 1'
#
loop_
_entity.id
_entity.type
_entity.pdbx_description
1 polymer ?
#
loop_
_entity_poly.entity_id
_entity_poly.type
_entity_poly.pdbx_seq_one_letter_code
_entity_poly.pdbx_strand_id
1 'polypeptide(L)' 'MRTIPTEDAMEAMKNPLSPVKMVRETYSKWLQRSVTEVQVQFKDEEPAWIPYETLLAMQSIND' A
#
# COMPACT_ATOMS: atom_id res chain seq x y z
N MET A 1 11.12 -16.46 2.85
CA MET A 1 11.07 -15.57 4.03
C MET A 1 9.98 -14.52 3.81
N ARG A 2 9.18 -14.28 4.85
CA ARG A 2 8.11 -13.30 4.72
C ARG A 2 8.65 -11.88 4.81
N THR A 3 8.29 -11.07 3.86
CA THR A 3 8.56 -9.65 3.95
C THR A 3 7.50 -9.01 4.84
N ILE A 4 7.92 -8.10 5.72
CA ILE A 4 6.97 -7.36 6.54
C ILE A 4 6.29 -6.33 5.63
N PRO A 5 4.95 -6.39 5.47
CA PRO A 5 4.27 -5.51 4.52
C PRO A 5 4.54 -4.02 4.75
N THR A 6 4.68 -3.62 6.02
CA THR A 6 4.94 -2.23 6.34
C THR A 6 6.30 -1.77 5.81
N GLU A 7 7.32 -2.61 5.96
CA GLU A 7 8.66 -2.28 5.46
C GLU A 7 8.67 -2.19 3.94
N ASP A 8 8.01 -3.13 3.28
CA ASP A 8 7.89 -3.14 1.82
C ASP A 8 7.22 -1.88 1.32
N ALA A 9 6.12 -1.48 1.97
CA ALA A 9 5.40 -0.29 1.60
C ALA A 9 6.24 0.96 1.82
N MET A 10 7.03 1.00 2.89
CA MET A 10 7.91 2.14 3.14
C MET A 10 9.01 2.26 2.08
N GLU A 11 9.53 1.14 1.60
CA GLU A 11 10.49 1.17 0.50
C GLU A 11 9.85 1.68 -0.78
N ALA A 12 8.62 1.25 -1.07
CA ALA A 12 7.89 1.76 -2.21
C ALA A 12 7.68 3.26 -2.11
N MET A 13 7.42 3.77 -0.91
CA MET A 13 7.24 5.20 -0.67
C MET A 13 8.49 5.99 -1.03
N LYS A 14 9.67 5.42 -0.86
CA LYS A 14 10.93 6.08 -1.19
C LYS A 14 11.21 6.15 -2.68
N ASN A 15 10.54 5.32 -3.46
CA ASN A 15 10.74 5.29 -4.91
C ASN A 15 9.94 6.41 -5.57
N PRO A 16 10.59 7.38 -6.24
CA PRO A 16 9.86 8.50 -6.84
C PRO A 16 8.90 8.08 -7.96
N LEU A 17 9.08 6.90 -8.52
CA LEU A 17 8.19 6.39 -9.57
C LEU A 17 6.97 5.67 -9.01
N SER A 18 6.96 5.38 -7.72
CA SER A 18 5.83 4.70 -7.09
C SER A 18 4.67 5.65 -6.83
N PRO A 19 3.42 5.19 -6.99
CA PRO A 19 2.26 6.02 -6.62
C PRO A 19 2.08 6.16 -5.11
N VAL A 20 2.81 5.38 -4.32
CA VAL A 20 2.69 5.40 -2.87
C VAL A 20 3.27 6.69 -2.31
N LYS A 21 2.46 7.45 -1.58
CA LYS A 21 2.87 8.72 -0.99
C LYS A 21 3.04 8.63 0.51
N MET A 22 2.22 7.82 1.18
CA MET A 22 2.29 7.63 2.62
C MET A 22 1.96 6.20 2.97
N VAL A 23 2.41 5.78 4.14
CA VAL A 23 2.16 4.44 4.66
C VAL A 23 1.66 4.57 6.09
N ARG A 24 0.67 3.77 6.45
CA ARG A 24 0.21 3.68 7.84
C ARG A 24 -0.19 2.26 8.17
N GLU A 25 -0.20 1.95 9.45
CA GLU A 25 -0.70 0.69 9.95
C GLU A 25 -1.96 0.95 10.76
N THR A 26 -3.01 0.20 10.49
CA THR A 26 -4.28 0.36 11.20
C THR A 26 -4.84 -1.01 11.55
N TYR A 27 -5.62 -1.07 12.62
CA TYR A 27 -6.26 -2.32 13.04
C TYR A 27 -7.61 -2.48 12.32
N SER A 28 -7.78 -3.63 11.70
CA SER A 28 -9.02 -3.97 11.02
C SER A 28 -9.89 -4.83 11.90
N LYS A 29 -11.05 -4.32 12.28
CA LYS A 29 -12.02 -5.09 13.08
C LYS A 29 -12.57 -6.28 12.31
N TRP A 30 -12.70 -6.14 11.01
CA TRP A 30 -13.19 -7.21 10.15
C TRP A 30 -12.24 -8.39 10.11
N LEU A 31 -10.95 -8.10 9.96
CA LEU A 31 -9.92 -9.13 9.85
C LEU A 31 -9.34 -9.51 11.20
N GLN A 32 -9.65 -8.75 12.25
CA GLN A 32 -9.13 -8.93 13.60
C GLN A 32 -7.60 -8.96 13.62
N ARG A 33 -6.99 -8.07 12.84
CA ARG A 33 -5.53 -7.95 12.77
C ARG A 33 -5.15 -6.57 12.25
N SER A 34 -3.90 -6.21 12.49
CA SER A 34 -3.35 -4.99 11.89
C SER A 34 -3.13 -5.18 10.40
N VAL A 35 -3.45 -4.14 9.65
CA VAL A 35 -3.21 -4.14 8.20
C VAL A 35 -2.40 -2.91 7.84
N THR A 36 -1.58 -3.05 6.80
CA THR A 36 -0.81 -1.94 6.26
C THR A 36 -1.63 -1.29 5.15
N GLU A 37 -1.81 0.03 5.26
CA GLU A 37 -2.49 0.82 4.23
C GLU A 37 -1.53 1.81 3.64
N VAL A 38 -1.70 2.09 2.37
CA VAL A 38 -0.88 3.06 1.66
C VAL A 38 -1.78 4.12 1.04
N GLN A 39 -1.31 5.36 1.10
CA GLN A 39 -1.96 6.43 0.37
C GLN A 39 -1.34 6.47 -1.01
N VAL A 40 -2.17 6.26 -2.02
CA VAL A 40 -1.72 6.27 -3.41
C VAL A 40 -2.36 7.44 -4.13
N GLN A 41 -1.61 8.00 -5.06
CA GLN A 41 -2.12 9.05 -5.92
C GLN A 41 -1.81 8.68 -7.36
N PHE A 42 -2.84 8.40 -8.11
CA PHE A 42 -2.73 8.17 -9.54
C PHE A 42 -2.94 9.48 -10.27
N LYS A 43 -2.46 9.53 -11.51
CA LYS A 43 -2.59 10.73 -12.32
C LYS A 43 -4.06 11.10 -12.49
N ASP A 44 -4.36 12.37 -12.24
CA ASP A 44 -5.72 12.93 -12.39
C ASP A 44 -6.74 12.42 -11.39
N GLU A 45 -6.30 11.77 -10.32
CA GLU A 45 -7.19 11.29 -9.27
C GLU A 45 -6.79 11.85 -7.91
N GLU A 46 -7.74 11.87 -6.99
CA GLU A 46 -7.47 12.27 -5.63
C GLU A 46 -6.73 11.15 -4.87
N PRO A 47 -5.87 11.51 -3.92
CA PRO A 47 -5.21 10.49 -3.11
C PRO A 47 -6.23 9.63 -2.37
N ALA A 48 -5.95 8.34 -2.30
CA ALA A 48 -6.83 7.40 -1.63
C ALA A 48 -6.02 6.43 -0.79
N TRP A 49 -6.58 6.04 0.35
CA TRP A 49 -5.97 5.02 1.21
C TRP A 49 -6.51 3.65 0.79
N ILE A 50 -5.60 2.74 0.46
CA ILE A 50 -5.97 1.37 0.12
C ILE A 50 -5.05 0.40 0.87
N PRO A 51 -5.51 -0.84 1.12
CA PRO A 51 -4.62 -1.85 1.69
C PRO A 51 -3.44 -2.11 0.76
N TYR A 52 -2.27 -2.29 1.33
CA TYR A 52 -1.08 -2.56 0.53
C TYR A 52 -1.23 -3.83 -0.31
N GLU A 53 -1.90 -4.84 0.26
CA GLU A 53 -2.17 -6.08 -0.47
C GLU A 53 -2.99 -5.82 -1.74
N THR A 54 -3.93 -4.88 -1.67
CA THR A 54 -4.72 -4.49 -2.83
C THR A 54 -3.85 -3.86 -3.90
N LEU A 55 -2.92 -3.00 -3.50
CA LEU A 55 -2.00 -2.38 -4.45
C LEU A 55 -1.15 -3.44 -5.14
N LEU A 56 -0.63 -4.41 -4.39
CA LEU A 56 0.17 -5.48 -4.96
C LEU A 56 -0.63 -6.31 -5.96
N ALA A 57 -1.88 -6.59 -5.64
CA ALA A 57 -2.76 -7.34 -6.54
C ALA A 57 -3.01 -6.57 -7.84
N MET A 58 -3.21 -5.27 -7.74
CA MET A 58 -3.39 -4.42 -8.92
C MET A 58 -2.16 -4.43 -9.81
N GLN A 59 -0.98 -4.39 -9.21
CA GLN A 59 0.27 -4.41 -9.97
C GLN A 59 0.50 -5.76 -10.65
N SER A 60 0.12 -6.85 -9.98
CA SER A 60 0.26 -8.19 -10.55
C SER A 60 -0.60 -8.38 -11.80
N ILE A 61 -1.78 -7.79 -11.82
CA ILE A 61 -2.69 -7.90 -12.96
C ILE A 61 -2.10 -7.24 -14.21
N ASN A 62 -1.27 -6.23 -14.02
CA ASN A 62 -0.69 -5.47 -15.12
C ASN A 62 0.60 -6.10 -15.67
N ASP A 63 1.07 -7.13 -15.06
CA ASP A 63 2.21 -7.89 -15.58
C ASP A 63 1.73 -8.92 -16.62
#